data_086f40c521d313213424ea6c510bf2d7
#
_entry.id   086f40c521d313213424ea6c510bf2d7
#
_cell.length_a   1.000
_cell.length_b   1.000
_cell.length_c   1.000
_cell.angle_alpha   90.00
_cell.angle_beta   90.00
_cell.angle_gamma   90.00
#
_symmetry.space_group_name_H-M   'P 1'
#
loop_
_entity.id
_entity.type
_entity.pdbx_description
1 polymer ?
#
loop_
_entity_poly.entity_id
_entity_poly.type
_entity_poly.pdbx_seq_one_letter_code
_entity_poly.pdbx_strand_id
1 'polypeptide(L)'
;MKKRYLKLLSVSLVLYISCFSAANAFAQKHFLWRVRSTTNTVYILGSVHFMKQNIYPLDKVIEDAFDKSDVLAVEANVNDVGSLDIGKLMDRAFYQGDDALDKHVSRDTYDLVKKEFAGSGILLDLIDKQKPWFLALTLSSIELVQLGFDPTLGIDMHFLSKAEGKKKIAELESVDYQINLLSGFSDKEQEAFLLSTMKESKTLGQEVNGLVRAWKSGDTKTVESVLTKSGDAGMALVNEKILYGRNGHMASRIEDYLKARETYFVVVGAGHLVGSRGIIEILKGQGYAAEQL
;
A
#
# COMPACT_ATOMS: atom_id res chain seq x y z
N MET A 1 60.26 45.86 16.17
CA MET A 1 58.80 45.83 16.09
C MET A 1 58.27 45.12 14.83
N LYS A 2 59.00 44.34 14.04
CA LYS A 2 58.52 43.68 12.82
C LYS A 2 58.24 42.18 12.93
N LYS A 3 58.44 41.54 14.08
CA LYS A 3 58.26 40.06 14.23
C LYS A 3 56.96 39.66 14.95
N ARG A 4 56.10 40.60 15.35
CA ARG A 4 54.87 40.33 16.12
C ARG A 4 53.61 40.29 15.27
N TYR A 5 53.63 40.82 14.04
CA TYR A 5 52.48 40.88 13.14
C TYR A 5 52.34 39.65 12.20
N LEU A 6 53.38 38.82 12.09
CA LEU A 6 53.33 37.65 11.22
C LEU A 6 52.71 36.42 11.84
N LYS A 7 52.52 36.41 13.17
CA LYS A 7 51.85 35.30 13.90
C LYS A 7 50.34 35.49 14.06
N LEU A 8 49.82 36.66 13.80
CA LEU A 8 48.38 36.94 13.89
C LEU A 8 47.62 36.69 12.56
N LEU A 9 48.33 36.68 11.42
CA LEU A 9 47.71 36.40 10.12
C LEU A 9 47.59 34.89 9.82
N SER A 10 48.35 34.03 10.47
CA SER A 10 48.30 32.58 10.27
C SER A 10 47.20 31.89 11.08
N VAL A 11 46.69 32.51 12.14
CA VAL A 11 45.61 31.94 12.98
C VAL A 11 44.21 32.27 12.43
N SER A 12 44.07 33.38 11.69
CA SER A 12 42.79 33.79 11.11
C SER A 12 42.43 33.02 9.82
N LEU A 13 43.41 32.42 9.14
CA LEU A 13 43.18 31.67 7.91
C LEU A 13 42.78 30.20 8.15
N VAL A 14 43.07 29.64 9.35
CA VAL A 14 42.75 28.27 9.72
C VAL A 14 41.29 28.16 10.27
N LEU A 15 40.74 29.27 10.75
CA LEU A 15 39.34 29.30 11.28
C LEU A 15 38.27 29.51 10.21
N TYR A 16 38.65 29.78 8.94
CA TYR A 16 37.67 29.97 7.87
C TYR A 16 37.47 28.71 6.98
N ILE A 17 38.25 27.66 7.20
CA ILE A 17 38.17 26.39 6.39
C ILE A 17 37.35 25.33 7.11
N SER A 18 36.94 25.53 8.37
CA SER A 18 36.21 24.51 9.16
C SER A 18 34.68 24.67 9.20
N CYS A 19 34.08 25.56 8.40
CA CYS A 19 32.60 25.75 8.36
C CYS A 19 31.95 25.29 7.07
N PHE A 20 32.63 24.56 6.18
CA PHE A 20 32.02 23.84 5.07
C PHE A 20 32.02 22.32 5.31
N SER A 21 31.71 21.91 6.51
CA SER A 21 31.05 20.61 6.68
C SER A 21 29.64 20.77 6.11
N ALA A 22 29.53 20.57 4.79
CA ALA A 22 28.20 20.30 4.22
C ALA A 22 27.64 19.15 5.05
N ALA A 23 26.76 19.46 5.99
CA ALA A 23 25.83 18.50 6.50
C ALA A 23 25.13 17.99 5.24
N ASN A 24 25.53 16.81 4.77
CA ASN A 24 24.65 15.98 3.97
C ASN A 24 23.45 15.73 4.88
N ALA A 25 22.53 16.68 4.94
CA ALA A 25 21.19 16.43 5.39
C ALA A 25 20.72 15.33 4.43
N PHE A 26 20.77 14.09 4.89
CA PHE A 26 20.10 13.01 4.19
C PHE A 26 18.67 13.50 4.02
N ALA A 27 18.32 13.89 2.79
CA ALA A 27 16.97 14.32 2.51
C ALA A 27 16.05 13.19 3.01
N GLN A 28 15.08 13.55 3.84
CA GLN A 28 14.12 12.57 4.35
C GLN A 28 13.51 11.88 3.13
N LYS A 29 13.62 10.57 3.07
CA LYS A 29 13.01 9.78 2.00
C LYS A 29 11.52 9.63 2.28
N HIS A 30 10.75 9.58 1.20
CA HIS A 30 9.32 9.29 1.22
C HIS A 30 9.04 7.94 0.55
N PHE A 31 7.87 7.40 0.75
CA PHE A 31 7.45 6.16 0.08
C PHE A 31 7.00 6.45 -1.37
N LEU A 32 7.80 7.28 -2.03
CA LEU A 32 7.59 7.83 -3.37
C LEU A 32 8.84 7.61 -4.22
N TRP A 33 8.65 7.10 -5.43
CA TRP A 33 9.72 6.93 -6.41
C TRP A 33 9.48 7.79 -7.64
N ARG A 34 10.56 8.28 -8.19
CA ARG A 34 10.62 8.88 -9.51
C ARG A 34 11.29 7.91 -10.47
N VAL A 35 10.56 7.42 -11.45
CA VAL A 35 11.07 6.52 -12.48
C VAL A 35 11.18 7.28 -13.80
N ARG A 36 12.31 7.16 -14.48
CA ARG A 36 12.60 7.91 -15.70
C ARG A 36 12.91 6.97 -16.85
N SER A 37 12.33 7.30 -18.01
CA SER A 37 12.80 6.86 -19.33
C SER A 37 13.62 7.96 -19.99
N THR A 38 13.99 7.76 -21.25
CA THR A 38 14.65 8.81 -22.06
C THR A 38 13.69 9.95 -22.44
N THR A 39 12.37 9.73 -22.38
CA THR A 39 11.34 10.64 -22.89
C THR A 39 10.35 11.11 -21.84
N ASN A 40 10.17 10.37 -20.74
CA ASN A 40 9.13 10.66 -19.75
C ASN A 40 9.57 10.37 -18.31
N THR A 41 8.77 10.87 -17.37
CA THR A 41 8.89 10.63 -15.92
C THR A 41 7.55 10.11 -15.40
N VAL A 42 7.61 9.06 -14.59
CA VAL A 42 6.46 8.54 -13.82
C VAL A 42 6.81 8.62 -12.34
N TYR A 43 5.91 9.17 -11.54
CA TYR A 43 5.99 9.14 -10.08
C TYR A 43 5.18 7.96 -9.56
N ILE A 44 5.73 7.17 -8.65
CA ILE A 44 5.06 5.99 -8.09
C ILE A 44 5.03 6.12 -6.57
N LEU A 45 3.85 6.26 -6.00
CA LEU A 45 3.60 6.36 -4.57
C LEU A 45 3.06 5.03 -4.04
N GLY A 46 3.65 4.54 -2.97
CA GLY A 46 3.06 3.44 -2.23
C GLY A 46 1.90 3.92 -1.37
N SER A 47 0.74 3.28 -1.47
CA SER A 47 -0.43 3.63 -0.67
C SER A 47 -0.59 2.73 0.55
N VAL A 48 -1.33 3.26 1.53
CA VAL A 48 -1.93 2.52 2.64
C VAL A 48 -3.41 2.88 2.65
N HIS A 49 -4.27 1.86 2.54
CA HIS A 49 -5.72 2.05 2.31
C HIS A 49 -6.49 2.63 3.50
N PHE A 50 -5.94 2.54 4.70
CA PHE A 50 -6.51 3.08 5.93
C PHE A 50 -5.51 3.99 6.60
N MET A 51 -5.88 5.24 6.86
CA MET A 51 -5.00 6.22 7.50
C MET A 51 -5.70 6.92 8.66
N LYS A 52 -4.95 7.72 9.40
CA LYS A 52 -5.48 8.61 10.43
C LYS A 52 -5.32 10.06 9.98
N GLN A 53 -6.17 10.95 10.49
CA GLN A 53 -6.13 12.38 10.15
C GLN A 53 -4.76 13.04 10.39
N ASN A 54 -4.00 12.56 11.36
CA ASN A 54 -2.70 13.13 11.72
C ASN A 54 -1.56 12.90 10.72
N ILE A 55 -1.81 12.15 9.64
CA ILE A 55 -0.87 12.00 8.52
C ILE A 55 -0.89 13.22 7.58
N TYR A 56 -1.98 13.98 7.60
CA TYR A 56 -2.22 15.11 6.72
C TYR A 56 -1.87 16.46 7.38
N PRO A 57 -1.39 17.45 6.59
CA PRO A 57 -1.13 17.36 5.15
C PRO A 57 0.03 16.42 4.83
N LEU A 58 0.04 15.82 3.64
CA LEU A 58 1.17 15.03 3.16
C LEU A 58 2.37 15.94 2.90
N ASP A 59 3.57 15.34 2.89
CA ASP A 59 4.79 16.07 2.62
C ASP A 59 4.76 16.71 1.22
N LYS A 60 5.28 17.93 1.13
CA LYS A 60 5.27 18.74 -0.10
C LYS A 60 5.88 18.02 -1.31
N VAL A 61 6.85 17.13 -1.11
CA VAL A 61 7.47 16.34 -2.19
C VAL A 61 6.43 15.44 -2.87
N ILE A 62 5.53 14.85 -2.09
CA ILE A 62 4.46 13.97 -2.60
C ILE A 62 3.42 14.82 -3.34
N GLU A 63 2.96 15.92 -2.71
CA GLU A 63 1.98 16.82 -3.29
C GLU A 63 2.49 17.45 -4.59
N ASP A 64 3.74 17.94 -4.63
CA ASP A 64 4.36 18.51 -5.82
C ASP A 64 4.49 17.48 -6.97
N ALA A 65 4.76 16.22 -6.65
CA ALA A 65 4.83 15.17 -7.66
C ALA A 65 3.45 14.90 -8.29
N PHE A 66 2.40 14.87 -7.48
CA PHE A 66 1.03 14.78 -7.97
C PHE A 66 0.65 16.00 -8.83
N ASP A 67 0.92 17.21 -8.34
CA ASP A 67 0.53 18.45 -9.04
C ASP A 67 1.20 18.58 -10.41
N LYS A 68 2.45 18.10 -10.54
CA LYS A 68 3.22 18.08 -11.80
C LYS A 68 2.78 17.02 -12.79
N SER A 69 1.97 16.07 -12.36
CA SER A 69 1.52 14.96 -13.22
C SER A 69 0.22 15.32 -13.94
N ASP A 70 0.07 14.84 -15.18
CA ASP A 70 -1.12 15.07 -16.00
C ASP A 70 -2.24 14.08 -15.67
N VAL A 71 -1.85 12.85 -15.31
CA VAL A 71 -2.76 11.71 -15.10
C VAL A 71 -2.50 11.10 -13.74
N LEU A 72 -3.57 10.82 -12.99
CA LEU A 72 -3.54 9.91 -11.84
C LEU A 72 -3.78 8.48 -12.34
N ALA A 73 -2.88 7.54 -12.01
CA ALA A 73 -3.13 6.12 -12.22
C ALA A 73 -3.24 5.42 -10.85
N VAL A 74 -4.27 4.64 -10.66
CA VAL A 74 -4.54 3.88 -9.42
C VAL A 74 -4.61 2.39 -9.71
N GLU A 75 -4.55 1.53 -8.69
CA GLU A 75 -4.80 0.10 -8.91
C GLU A 75 -6.17 -0.09 -9.51
N ALA A 76 -7.21 0.40 -8.83
CA ALA A 76 -8.60 0.39 -9.29
C ALA A 76 -9.31 1.65 -8.81
N ASN A 77 -10.21 2.19 -9.63
CA ASN A 77 -10.98 3.39 -9.28
C ASN A 77 -12.22 3.04 -8.46
N VAL A 78 -12.07 2.98 -7.15
CA VAL A 78 -13.16 2.66 -6.22
C VAL A 78 -14.24 3.75 -6.14
N ASN A 79 -14.02 4.94 -6.71
CA ASN A 79 -15.02 6.00 -6.82
C ASN A 79 -15.95 5.81 -8.02
N ASP A 80 -15.60 4.96 -8.98
CA ASP A 80 -16.47 4.62 -10.10
C ASP A 80 -17.51 3.55 -9.69
N VAL A 81 -18.36 3.92 -8.72
CA VAL A 81 -19.42 3.04 -8.20
C VAL A 81 -20.40 2.62 -9.29
N GLY A 82 -20.50 3.41 -10.39
CA GLY A 82 -21.38 3.11 -11.52
C GLY A 82 -20.93 1.88 -12.32
N SER A 83 -19.63 1.54 -12.27
CA SER A 83 -19.07 0.35 -12.92
C SER A 83 -19.17 -0.91 -12.06
N LEU A 84 -19.43 -0.78 -10.74
CA LEU A 84 -19.49 -1.91 -9.81
C LEU A 84 -20.87 -2.59 -9.87
N ASP A 85 -20.89 -3.82 -10.32
CA ASP A 85 -22.08 -4.67 -10.23
C ASP A 85 -22.24 -5.21 -8.80
N ILE A 86 -23.03 -4.49 -7.99
CA ILE A 86 -23.29 -4.84 -6.58
C ILE A 86 -23.91 -6.24 -6.46
N GLY A 87 -24.78 -6.64 -7.41
CA GLY A 87 -25.37 -7.99 -7.42
C GLY A 87 -24.27 -9.06 -7.51
N LYS A 88 -23.37 -8.91 -8.47
CA LYS A 88 -22.22 -9.83 -8.61
C LYS A 88 -21.30 -9.83 -7.38
N LEU A 89 -21.05 -8.67 -6.78
CA LEU A 89 -20.26 -8.61 -5.55
C LEU A 89 -20.94 -9.42 -4.44
N MET A 90 -22.24 -9.24 -4.24
CA MET A 90 -22.99 -9.99 -3.22
C MET A 90 -22.94 -11.50 -3.47
N ASP A 91 -23.14 -11.95 -4.71
CA ASP A 91 -23.07 -13.38 -5.08
C ASP A 91 -21.66 -13.97 -4.84
N ARG A 92 -20.60 -13.16 -5.01
CA ARG A 92 -19.22 -13.59 -4.77
C ARG A 92 -18.81 -13.55 -3.30
N ALA A 93 -19.39 -12.65 -2.52
CA ALA A 93 -19.04 -12.42 -1.12
C ALA A 93 -19.87 -13.27 -0.14
N PHE A 94 -21.07 -13.68 -0.53
CA PHE A 94 -22.01 -14.35 0.36
C PHE A 94 -22.44 -15.72 -0.17
N TYR A 95 -22.72 -16.62 0.76
CA TYR A 95 -23.34 -17.92 0.49
C TYR A 95 -24.84 -17.74 0.27
N GLN A 96 -25.38 -18.51 -0.67
CA GLN A 96 -26.82 -18.47 -1.02
C GLN A 96 -27.57 -19.69 -0.45
N GLY A 97 -28.89 -19.55 -0.30
CA GLY A 97 -29.76 -20.64 0.19
C GLY A 97 -29.33 -21.17 1.56
N ASP A 98 -29.21 -22.47 1.69
CA ASP A 98 -28.79 -23.16 2.93
C ASP A 98 -27.28 -23.34 3.07
N ASP A 99 -26.50 -22.73 2.17
CA ASP A 99 -25.04 -22.79 2.25
C ASP A 99 -24.51 -21.76 3.27
N ALA A 100 -23.42 -22.11 3.99
CA ALA A 100 -22.90 -21.32 5.09
C ALA A 100 -21.41 -21.62 5.35
N LEU A 101 -20.75 -20.73 6.07
CA LEU A 101 -19.31 -20.73 6.37
C LEU A 101 -18.84 -22.08 6.97
N ASP A 102 -19.63 -22.69 7.85
CA ASP A 102 -19.28 -23.96 8.52
C ASP A 102 -19.04 -25.14 7.57
N LYS A 103 -19.53 -25.06 6.32
CA LYS A 103 -19.35 -26.10 5.29
C LYS A 103 -18.06 -25.90 4.48
N HIS A 104 -17.40 -24.73 4.59
CA HIS A 104 -16.27 -24.33 3.75
C HIS A 104 -14.96 -24.11 4.52
N VAL A 105 -15.02 -24.15 5.85
CA VAL A 105 -13.85 -24.07 6.72
C VAL A 105 -13.79 -25.25 7.69
N SER A 106 -12.63 -25.52 8.26
CA SER A 106 -12.51 -26.54 9.30
C SER A 106 -13.35 -26.20 10.55
N ARG A 107 -13.69 -27.23 11.32
CA ARG A 107 -14.41 -27.06 12.59
C ARG A 107 -13.68 -26.10 13.55
N ASP A 108 -12.38 -26.22 13.63
CA ASP A 108 -11.54 -25.40 14.51
C ASP A 108 -11.57 -23.93 14.06
N THR A 109 -11.52 -23.67 12.76
CA THR A 109 -11.65 -22.31 12.20
C THR A 109 -13.02 -21.71 12.49
N TYR A 110 -14.07 -22.48 12.29
CA TYR A 110 -15.44 -22.03 12.57
C TYR A 110 -15.65 -21.71 14.06
N ASP A 111 -15.11 -22.55 14.97
CA ASP A 111 -15.19 -22.30 16.40
C ASP A 111 -14.38 -21.06 16.82
N LEU A 112 -13.25 -20.78 16.15
CA LEU A 112 -12.51 -19.53 16.34
C LEU A 112 -13.32 -18.31 15.87
N VAL A 113 -13.98 -18.37 14.72
CA VAL A 113 -14.85 -17.30 14.22
C VAL A 113 -15.97 -17.00 15.23
N LYS A 114 -16.66 -18.02 15.71
CA LYS A 114 -17.72 -17.83 16.73
C LYS A 114 -17.18 -17.17 17.99
N LYS A 115 -16.00 -17.55 18.43
CA LYS A 115 -15.35 -16.97 19.62
C LYS A 115 -14.95 -15.51 19.39
N GLU A 116 -14.46 -15.17 18.21
CA GLU A 116 -14.03 -13.81 17.87
C GLU A 116 -15.20 -12.83 17.87
N PHE A 117 -16.32 -13.28 17.31
CA PHE A 117 -17.54 -12.46 17.27
C PHE A 117 -18.43 -12.59 18.51
N ALA A 118 -18.09 -13.45 19.48
CA ALA A 118 -18.84 -13.57 20.71
C ALA A 118 -18.85 -12.24 21.49
N GLY A 119 -20.04 -11.68 21.73
CA GLY A 119 -20.19 -10.41 22.44
C GLY A 119 -19.98 -9.16 21.59
N SER A 120 -19.70 -9.27 20.29
CA SER A 120 -19.56 -8.13 19.38
C SER A 120 -20.89 -7.43 19.07
N GLY A 121 -22.02 -8.07 19.36
CA GLY A 121 -23.37 -7.60 18.96
C GLY A 121 -23.72 -7.91 17.50
N ILE A 122 -22.81 -8.51 16.74
CA ILE A 122 -23.08 -8.93 15.35
C ILE A 122 -23.75 -10.29 15.38
N LEU A 123 -24.85 -10.43 14.65
CA LEU A 123 -25.58 -11.70 14.57
C LEU A 123 -24.74 -12.76 13.84
N LEU A 124 -24.62 -13.95 14.42
CA LEU A 124 -23.85 -15.05 13.86
C LEU A 124 -24.34 -15.41 12.44
N ASP A 125 -25.64 -15.36 12.21
CA ASP A 125 -26.24 -15.64 10.90
C ASP A 125 -25.72 -14.71 9.78
N LEU A 126 -25.38 -13.45 10.11
CA LEU A 126 -24.76 -12.54 9.14
C LEU A 126 -23.30 -12.88 8.84
N ILE A 127 -22.61 -13.47 9.81
CA ILE A 127 -21.22 -13.93 9.68
C ILE A 127 -21.21 -15.23 8.88
N ASP A 128 -22.10 -16.15 9.19
CA ASP A 128 -22.20 -17.46 8.56
C ASP A 128 -22.49 -17.39 7.05
N LYS A 129 -23.13 -16.31 6.61
CA LYS A 129 -23.37 -16.08 5.17
C LYS A 129 -22.17 -15.52 4.43
N GLN A 130 -21.17 -15.00 5.09
CA GLN A 130 -20.00 -14.46 4.42
C GLN A 130 -19.01 -15.56 4.01
N LYS A 131 -18.49 -15.49 2.79
CA LYS A 131 -17.38 -16.34 2.37
C LYS A 131 -16.10 -15.96 3.12
N PRO A 132 -15.18 -16.89 3.39
CA PRO A 132 -14.04 -16.64 4.27
C PRO A 132 -13.16 -15.44 3.84
N TRP A 133 -12.95 -15.25 2.54
CA TRP A 133 -12.19 -14.11 2.03
C TRP A 133 -12.83 -12.76 2.38
N PHE A 134 -14.16 -12.69 2.27
CA PHE A 134 -14.90 -11.44 2.55
C PHE A 134 -15.02 -11.20 4.05
N LEU A 135 -15.19 -12.27 4.83
CA LEU A 135 -15.16 -12.20 6.29
C LEU A 135 -13.81 -11.71 6.82
N ALA A 136 -12.70 -12.16 6.23
CA ALA A 136 -11.36 -11.68 6.58
C ALA A 136 -11.21 -10.17 6.34
N LEU A 137 -11.67 -9.65 5.19
CA LEU A 137 -11.67 -8.21 4.91
C LEU A 137 -12.60 -7.43 5.86
N THR A 138 -13.77 -8.00 6.17
CA THR A 138 -14.73 -7.39 7.10
C THR A 138 -14.11 -7.26 8.50
N LEU A 139 -13.51 -8.33 9.01
CA LEU A 139 -12.85 -8.34 10.32
C LEU A 139 -11.72 -7.31 10.39
N SER A 140 -10.80 -7.34 9.40
CA SER A 140 -9.70 -6.37 9.33
C SER A 140 -10.20 -4.92 9.30
N SER A 141 -11.27 -4.66 8.54
CA SER A 141 -11.84 -3.31 8.43
C SER A 141 -12.44 -2.84 9.76
N ILE A 142 -13.20 -3.70 10.44
CA ILE A 142 -13.77 -3.39 11.76
C ILE A 142 -12.68 -3.06 12.76
N GLU A 143 -11.63 -3.89 12.84
CA GLU A 143 -10.52 -3.69 13.77
C GLU A 143 -9.75 -2.40 13.49
N LEU A 144 -9.45 -2.11 12.23
CA LEU A 144 -8.77 -0.88 11.84
C LEU A 144 -9.59 0.35 12.23
N VAL A 145 -10.91 0.33 12.02
CA VAL A 145 -11.80 1.42 12.43
C VAL A 145 -11.82 1.57 13.95
N GLN A 146 -11.87 0.48 14.71
CA GLN A 146 -11.79 0.51 16.17
C GLN A 146 -10.45 1.08 16.69
N LEU A 147 -9.37 0.89 15.94
CA LEU A 147 -8.04 1.48 16.20
C LEU A 147 -7.95 2.95 15.76
N GLY A 148 -9.02 3.54 15.24
CA GLY A 148 -9.12 4.94 14.81
C GLY A 148 -8.52 5.19 13.43
N PHE A 149 -8.37 4.15 12.60
CA PHE A 149 -8.06 4.29 11.18
C PHE A 149 -9.35 4.48 10.38
N ASP A 150 -9.27 5.22 9.29
CA ASP A 150 -10.41 5.55 8.43
C ASP A 150 -10.05 5.23 6.96
N PRO A 151 -10.83 4.40 6.25
CA PRO A 151 -10.61 4.10 4.84
C PRO A 151 -10.77 5.35 3.96
N THR A 152 -11.61 6.31 4.33
CA THR A 152 -11.77 7.56 3.57
C THR A 152 -10.54 8.46 3.63
N LEU A 153 -9.66 8.21 4.59
CA LEU A 153 -8.36 8.87 4.75
C LEU A 153 -7.22 8.07 4.11
N GLY A 154 -7.50 6.97 3.42
CA GLY A 154 -6.50 6.21 2.67
C GLY A 154 -5.78 7.07 1.64
N ILE A 155 -4.50 6.76 1.37
CA ILE A 155 -3.68 7.53 0.43
C ILE A 155 -4.27 7.50 -0.99
N ASP A 156 -4.79 6.37 -1.41
CA ASP A 156 -5.48 6.20 -2.69
C ASP A 156 -6.74 7.06 -2.77
N MET A 157 -7.57 7.06 -1.72
CA MET A 157 -8.78 7.89 -1.63
C MET A 157 -8.47 9.38 -1.64
N HIS A 158 -7.39 9.80 -0.95
CA HIS A 158 -6.93 11.18 -0.96
C HIS A 158 -6.63 11.66 -2.39
N PHE A 159 -5.84 10.89 -3.17
CA PHE A 159 -5.49 11.31 -4.52
C PHE A 159 -6.62 11.13 -5.52
N LEU A 160 -7.49 10.12 -5.37
CA LEU A 160 -8.72 10.00 -6.16
C LEU A 160 -9.59 11.25 -5.98
N SER A 161 -9.86 11.67 -4.75
CA SER A 161 -10.65 12.87 -4.45
C SER A 161 -9.98 14.16 -4.97
N LYS A 162 -8.64 14.26 -4.90
CA LYS A 162 -7.92 15.41 -5.45
C LYS A 162 -7.97 15.49 -6.98
N ALA A 163 -7.98 14.34 -7.65
CA ALA A 163 -7.97 14.24 -9.11
C ALA A 163 -9.35 14.45 -9.73
N GLU A 164 -10.43 14.22 -8.97
CA GLU A 164 -11.80 14.30 -9.45
C GLU A 164 -12.09 15.66 -10.10
N GLY A 165 -12.57 15.63 -11.37
CA GLY A 165 -12.84 16.82 -12.16
C GLY A 165 -11.62 17.66 -12.57
N LYS A 166 -10.39 17.24 -12.22
CA LYS A 166 -9.15 18.02 -12.47
C LYS A 166 -8.13 17.27 -13.31
N LYS A 167 -8.02 15.95 -13.13
CA LYS A 167 -7.06 15.10 -13.84
C LYS A 167 -7.77 13.89 -14.44
N LYS A 168 -7.21 13.37 -15.51
CA LYS A 168 -7.61 12.05 -16.02
C LYS A 168 -7.23 10.99 -14.99
N ILE A 169 -8.15 10.06 -14.73
CA ILE A 169 -7.89 8.88 -13.89
C ILE A 169 -7.73 7.67 -14.81
N ALA A 170 -6.65 6.93 -14.63
CA ALA A 170 -6.35 5.67 -15.30
C ALA A 170 -6.29 4.55 -14.26
N GLU A 171 -6.55 3.33 -14.69
CA GLU A 171 -6.51 2.15 -13.83
C GLU A 171 -5.45 1.16 -14.33
N LEU A 172 -4.72 0.57 -13.40
CA LEU A 172 -3.80 -0.54 -13.67
C LEU A 172 -4.55 -1.87 -13.75
N GLU A 173 -5.58 -2.01 -12.93
CA GLU A 173 -6.51 -3.13 -12.84
C GLU A 173 -7.94 -2.60 -12.74
N SER A 174 -8.92 -3.47 -12.55
CA SER A 174 -10.29 -3.09 -12.22
C SER A 174 -10.72 -3.61 -10.86
N VAL A 175 -11.72 -2.97 -10.25
CA VAL A 175 -12.35 -3.48 -9.02
C VAL A 175 -12.86 -4.91 -9.23
N ASP A 176 -13.50 -5.18 -10.37
CA ASP A 176 -14.02 -6.52 -10.71
C ASP A 176 -12.90 -7.57 -10.80
N TYR A 177 -11.73 -7.21 -11.33
CA TYR A 177 -10.55 -8.07 -11.34
C TYR A 177 -10.10 -8.43 -9.91
N GLN A 178 -10.01 -7.46 -9.00
CA GLN A 178 -9.59 -7.71 -7.63
C GLN A 178 -10.60 -8.54 -6.84
N ILE A 179 -11.90 -8.31 -7.05
CA ILE A 179 -12.97 -9.14 -6.46
C ILE A 179 -12.90 -10.57 -6.99
N ASN A 180 -12.70 -10.75 -8.31
CA ASN A 180 -12.54 -12.06 -8.92
C ASN A 180 -11.34 -12.81 -8.39
N LEU A 181 -10.23 -12.10 -8.18
CA LEU A 181 -9.00 -12.68 -7.63
C LEU A 181 -9.26 -13.28 -6.22
N LEU A 182 -9.85 -12.50 -5.32
CA LEU A 182 -10.12 -12.93 -3.95
C LEU A 182 -11.19 -14.01 -3.88
N SER A 183 -12.30 -13.83 -4.60
CA SER A 183 -13.38 -14.81 -4.64
C SER A 183 -13.02 -16.12 -5.35
N GLY A 184 -11.99 -16.09 -6.20
CA GLY A 184 -11.47 -17.26 -6.92
C GLY A 184 -10.45 -18.08 -6.14
N PHE A 185 -10.15 -17.74 -4.88
CA PHE A 185 -9.33 -18.58 -4.01
C PHE A 185 -10.04 -19.90 -3.72
N SER A 186 -9.29 -20.99 -3.66
CA SER A 186 -9.80 -22.27 -3.15
C SER A 186 -10.22 -22.13 -1.68
N ASP A 187 -11.10 -23.02 -1.21
CA ASP A 187 -11.55 -23.02 0.19
C ASP A 187 -10.37 -23.00 1.18
N LYS A 188 -9.30 -23.77 0.88
CA LYS A 188 -8.08 -23.79 1.70
C LYS A 188 -7.36 -22.43 1.74
N GLU A 189 -7.27 -21.72 0.61
CA GLU A 189 -6.64 -20.41 0.55
C GLU A 189 -7.50 -19.37 1.25
N GLN A 190 -8.82 -19.43 1.10
CA GLN A 190 -9.75 -18.55 1.79
C GLN A 190 -9.72 -18.77 3.30
N GLU A 191 -9.69 -20.03 3.75
CA GLU A 191 -9.55 -20.38 5.17
C GLU A 191 -8.21 -19.92 5.72
N ALA A 192 -7.09 -20.12 4.99
CA ALA A 192 -5.78 -19.64 5.40
C ALA A 192 -5.75 -18.11 5.54
N PHE A 193 -6.38 -17.39 4.62
CA PHE A 193 -6.50 -15.94 4.68
C PHE A 193 -7.29 -15.49 5.92
N LEU A 194 -8.44 -16.10 6.19
CA LEU A 194 -9.25 -15.81 7.37
C LEU A 194 -8.51 -16.11 8.68
N LEU A 195 -7.86 -17.27 8.75
CA LEU A 195 -7.08 -17.69 9.93
C LEU A 195 -5.90 -16.75 10.22
N SER A 196 -5.18 -16.31 9.19
CA SER A 196 -4.08 -15.34 9.35
C SER A 196 -4.62 -14.04 9.88
N THR A 197 -5.71 -13.53 9.31
CA THR A 197 -6.36 -12.30 9.77
C THR A 197 -6.72 -12.38 11.26
N MET A 198 -7.36 -13.46 11.70
CA MET A 198 -7.72 -13.64 13.11
C MET A 198 -6.52 -13.77 14.05
N LYS A 199 -5.42 -14.39 13.59
CA LYS A 199 -4.19 -14.51 14.37
C LYS A 199 -3.49 -13.15 14.54
N GLU A 200 -3.47 -12.35 13.49
CA GLU A 200 -2.82 -11.06 13.43
C GLU A 200 -3.61 -9.95 14.15
N SER A 201 -4.92 -10.14 14.38
CA SER A 201 -5.81 -9.23 15.10
C SER A 201 -5.19 -8.66 16.38
N LYS A 202 -4.58 -9.50 17.20
CA LYS A 202 -3.96 -9.11 18.47
C LYS A 202 -2.77 -8.15 18.34
N THR A 203 -2.06 -8.19 17.22
CA THR A 203 -0.86 -7.38 16.94
C THR A 203 -1.11 -6.29 15.93
N LEU A 204 -2.29 -6.29 15.27
CA LEU A 204 -2.67 -5.41 14.18
C LEU A 204 -2.38 -3.93 14.51
N GLY A 205 -2.78 -3.47 15.69
CA GLY A 205 -2.57 -2.07 16.09
C GLY A 205 -1.10 -1.66 16.14
N GLN A 206 -0.21 -2.54 16.59
CA GLN A 206 1.24 -2.28 16.61
C GLN A 206 1.84 -2.34 15.22
N GLU A 207 1.42 -3.32 14.42
CA GLU A 207 1.93 -3.55 13.06
C GLU A 207 1.53 -2.42 12.12
N VAL A 208 0.26 -2.01 12.11
CA VAL A 208 -0.22 -0.92 11.25
C VAL A 208 0.36 0.43 11.67
N ASN A 209 0.48 0.73 12.97
CA ASN A 209 1.17 1.94 13.40
C ASN A 209 2.68 1.89 13.05
N GLY A 210 3.31 0.71 13.08
CA GLY A 210 4.68 0.48 12.59
C GLY A 210 4.80 0.73 11.09
N LEU A 211 3.87 0.18 10.31
CA LEU A 211 3.78 0.34 8.87
C LEU A 211 3.64 1.83 8.48
N VAL A 212 2.73 2.55 9.13
CA VAL A 212 2.53 3.99 8.86
C VAL A 212 3.78 4.81 9.18
N ARG A 213 4.49 4.51 10.28
CA ARG A 213 5.78 5.17 10.58
C ARG A 213 6.84 4.88 9.53
N ALA A 214 6.98 3.62 9.12
CA ALA A 214 7.94 3.20 8.08
C ALA A 214 7.60 3.83 6.73
N TRP A 215 6.32 3.86 6.37
CA TRP A 215 5.83 4.53 5.17
C TRP A 215 6.18 6.03 5.18
N LYS A 216 5.91 6.72 6.29
CA LYS A 216 6.21 8.15 6.44
C LYS A 216 7.71 8.47 6.33
N SER A 217 8.57 7.57 6.79
CA SER A 217 10.03 7.73 6.72
C SER A 217 10.68 7.14 5.46
N GLY A 218 9.87 6.58 4.53
CA GLY A 218 10.39 5.92 3.33
C GLY A 218 11.18 4.64 3.62
N ASP A 219 10.98 4.01 4.78
CA ASP A 219 11.67 2.77 5.17
C ASP A 219 11.06 1.55 4.48
N THR A 220 11.59 1.23 3.31
CA THR A 220 11.15 0.10 2.48
C THR A 220 11.37 -1.25 3.15
N LYS A 221 12.44 -1.39 3.94
CA LYS A 221 12.79 -2.66 4.60
C LYS A 221 11.79 -3.03 5.69
N THR A 222 11.40 -2.06 6.49
CA THR A 222 10.36 -2.27 7.52
C THR A 222 9.02 -2.56 6.88
N VAL A 223 8.62 -1.83 5.82
CA VAL A 223 7.38 -2.10 5.09
C VAL A 223 7.38 -3.51 4.49
N GLU A 224 8.47 -3.91 3.82
CA GLU A 224 8.64 -5.28 3.31
C GLU A 224 8.49 -6.32 4.42
N SER A 225 9.22 -6.14 5.53
CA SER A 225 9.19 -7.06 6.66
C SER A 225 7.80 -7.24 7.27
N VAL A 226 7.03 -6.17 7.38
CA VAL A 226 5.66 -6.22 7.92
C VAL A 226 4.73 -6.97 6.97
N LEU A 227 4.80 -6.67 5.67
CA LEU A 227 3.87 -7.20 4.67
C LEU A 227 4.20 -8.63 4.22
N THR A 228 5.46 -9.08 4.39
CA THR A 228 5.89 -10.43 3.98
C THR A 228 6.04 -11.41 5.14
N LYS A 229 5.68 -10.99 6.35
CA LYS A 229 5.91 -11.74 7.60
C LYS A 229 5.11 -13.04 7.75
N SER A 230 4.29 -13.41 6.79
CA SER A 230 3.45 -14.60 6.86
C SER A 230 4.28 -15.88 6.96
N GLY A 231 4.33 -16.45 8.17
CA GLY A 231 5.03 -17.71 8.47
C GLY A 231 4.27 -18.98 8.10
N ASP A 232 3.11 -18.88 7.44
CA ASP A 232 2.22 -19.98 7.09
C ASP A 232 2.27 -20.26 5.58
N ALA A 233 2.41 -21.55 5.21
CA ALA A 233 2.45 -21.96 3.79
C ALA A 233 1.16 -21.58 3.03
N GLY A 234 0.00 -21.55 3.70
CA GLY A 234 -1.27 -21.12 3.10
C GLY A 234 -1.23 -19.65 2.73
N MET A 235 -0.73 -18.80 3.62
CA MET A 235 -0.57 -17.36 3.35
C MET A 235 0.50 -17.07 2.30
N ALA A 236 1.53 -17.90 2.16
CA ALA A 236 2.50 -17.74 1.09
C ALA A 236 1.83 -17.87 -0.30
N LEU A 237 0.88 -18.79 -0.47
CA LEU A 237 0.09 -18.92 -1.71
C LEU A 237 -0.86 -17.72 -1.92
N VAL A 238 -1.48 -17.24 -0.86
CA VAL A 238 -2.33 -16.04 -0.90
C VAL A 238 -1.50 -14.83 -1.32
N ASN A 239 -0.35 -14.59 -0.67
CA ASN A 239 0.56 -13.49 -1.00
C ASN A 239 1.11 -13.58 -2.43
N GLU A 240 1.34 -14.79 -2.93
CA GLU A 240 1.72 -15.00 -4.34
C GLU A 240 0.68 -14.41 -5.28
N LYS A 241 -0.60 -14.65 -5.01
CA LYS A 241 -1.70 -14.18 -5.84
C LYS A 241 -2.01 -12.69 -5.65
N ILE A 242 -2.10 -12.20 -4.40
CA ILE A 242 -2.54 -10.84 -4.11
C ILE A 242 -1.45 -9.78 -4.30
N LEU A 243 -0.16 -10.17 -4.26
CA LEU A 243 0.97 -9.24 -4.44
C LEU A 243 1.77 -9.60 -5.68
N TYR A 244 2.54 -10.67 -5.62
CA TYR A 244 3.60 -10.91 -6.59
C TYR A 244 3.09 -11.23 -7.99
N GLY A 245 2.01 -12.01 -8.11
CA GLY A 245 1.40 -12.34 -9.41
C GLY A 245 0.84 -11.12 -10.15
N ARG A 246 0.51 -10.04 -9.43
CA ARG A 246 0.00 -8.78 -9.98
C ARG A 246 1.12 -7.81 -10.39
N ASN A 247 2.26 -7.85 -9.72
CA ASN A 247 3.36 -6.90 -9.91
C ASN A 247 3.88 -6.83 -11.36
N GLY A 248 3.96 -7.98 -12.04
CA GLY A 248 4.41 -8.02 -13.43
C GLY A 248 3.46 -7.29 -14.38
N HIS A 249 2.15 -7.47 -14.21
CA HIS A 249 1.14 -6.76 -14.99
C HIS A 249 1.16 -5.25 -14.71
N MET A 250 1.17 -4.86 -13.44
CA MET A 250 1.25 -3.44 -13.07
C MET A 250 2.54 -2.79 -13.58
N ALA A 251 3.69 -3.46 -13.49
CA ALA A 251 4.94 -2.95 -14.02
C ALA A 251 4.89 -2.74 -15.53
N SER A 252 4.27 -3.66 -16.29
CA SER A 252 4.08 -3.50 -17.73
C SER A 252 3.20 -2.29 -18.08
N ARG A 253 2.12 -2.06 -17.32
CA ARG A 253 1.28 -0.86 -17.50
C ARG A 253 2.06 0.43 -17.20
N ILE A 254 2.90 0.41 -16.15
CA ILE A 254 3.75 1.56 -15.80
C ILE A 254 4.83 1.78 -16.89
N GLU A 255 5.34 0.71 -17.49
CA GLU A 255 6.25 0.81 -18.64
C GLU A 255 5.59 1.51 -19.85
N ASP A 256 4.30 1.24 -20.12
CA ASP A 256 3.54 1.96 -21.15
C ASP A 256 3.44 3.46 -20.82
N TYR A 257 3.25 3.82 -19.54
CA TYR A 257 3.23 5.23 -19.11
C TYR A 257 4.59 5.91 -19.26
N LEU A 258 5.70 5.18 -19.07
CA LEU A 258 7.05 5.70 -19.31
C LEU A 258 7.34 5.97 -20.79
N LYS A 259 6.56 5.40 -21.71
CA LYS A 259 6.62 5.63 -23.16
C LYS A 259 5.58 6.65 -23.64
N ALA A 260 4.61 7.03 -22.78
CA ALA A 260 3.58 8.02 -23.10
C ALA A 260 4.15 9.45 -23.13
N ARG A 261 3.30 10.41 -23.51
CA ARG A 261 3.66 11.85 -23.51
C ARG A 261 3.29 12.51 -22.18
N GLU A 262 2.21 12.06 -21.57
CA GLU A 262 1.69 12.56 -20.31
C GLU A 262 2.55 12.06 -19.15
N THR A 263 2.75 12.92 -18.14
CA THR A 263 3.36 12.53 -16.87
C THR A 263 2.32 11.88 -15.97
N TYR A 264 2.66 10.71 -15.43
CA TYR A 264 1.75 9.95 -14.56
C TYR A 264 2.18 10.00 -13.10
N PHE A 265 1.20 10.14 -12.23
CA PHE A 265 1.33 9.86 -10.80
C PHE A 265 0.60 8.55 -10.50
N VAL A 266 1.36 7.51 -10.21
CA VAL A 266 0.85 6.15 -9.99
C VAL A 266 0.72 5.92 -8.48
N VAL A 267 -0.44 5.47 -8.02
CA VAL A 267 -0.70 5.11 -6.62
C VAL A 267 -1.07 3.63 -6.56
N VAL A 268 -0.21 2.84 -5.91
CA VAL A 268 -0.40 1.39 -5.70
C VAL A 268 -0.10 1.04 -4.26
N GLY A 269 -0.67 -0.03 -3.75
CA GLY A 269 -0.40 -0.48 -2.37
C GLY A 269 1.11 -0.60 -2.11
N ALA A 270 1.55 -0.13 -0.95
CA ALA A 270 2.97 -0.08 -0.57
C ALA A 270 3.67 -1.45 -0.72
N GLY A 271 2.94 -2.54 -0.51
CA GLY A 271 3.44 -3.91 -0.66
C GLY A 271 3.88 -4.26 -2.07
N HIS A 272 3.28 -3.65 -3.08
CA HIS A 272 3.65 -3.88 -4.48
C HIS A 272 5.01 -3.27 -4.87
N LEU A 273 5.54 -2.32 -4.08
CA LEU A 273 6.74 -1.57 -4.42
C LEU A 273 8.03 -2.13 -3.81
N VAL A 274 7.92 -2.99 -2.78
CA VAL A 274 9.05 -3.46 -1.97
C VAL A 274 9.48 -4.88 -2.31
N GLY A 275 10.71 -5.22 -1.91
CA GLY A 275 11.28 -6.54 -2.10
C GLY A 275 11.80 -6.80 -3.53
N SER A 276 12.49 -7.91 -3.70
CA SER A 276 13.13 -8.29 -4.97
C SER A 276 12.13 -8.55 -6.11
N ARG A 277 10.87 -8.80 -5.77
CA ARG A 277 9.76 -9.02 -6.71
C ARG A 277 8.81 -7.83 -6.79
N GLY A 278 9.17 -6.71 -6.16
CA GLY A 278 8.40 -5.47 -6.19
C GLY A 278 8.50 -4.76 -7.54
N ILE A 279 7.51 -3.93 -7.85
CA ILE A 279 7.41 -3.17 -9.11
C ILE A 279 8.67 -2.34 -9.36
N ILE A 280 9.24 -1.73 -8.30
CA ILE A 280 10.45 -0.90 -8.44
C ILE A 280 11.64 -1.74 -8.93
N GLU A 281 11.84 -2.94 -8.40
CA GLU A 281 12.93 -3.81 -8.82
C GLU A 281 12.68 -4.42 -10.22
N ILE A 282 11.42 -4.70 -10.56
CA ILE A 282 11.04 -5.12 -11.92
C ILE A 282 11.43 -4.02 -12.95
N LEU A 283 11.04 -2.77 -12.69
CA LEU A 283 11.35 -1.65 -13.59
C LEU A 283 12.87 -1.39 -13.69
N LYS A 284 13.61 -1.50 -12.59
CA LYS A 284 15.08 -1.44 -12.62
C LYS A 284 15.68 -2.56 -13.45
N GLY A 285 15.17 -3.79 -13.33
CA GLY A 285 15.59 -4.94 -14.13
C GLY A 285 15.34 -4.73 -15.64
N GLN A 286 14.34 -3.92 -16.01
CA GLN A 286 14.05 -3.50 -17.37
C GLN A 286 14.91 -2.33 -17.86
N GLY A 287 15.81 -1.80 -17.02
CA GLY A 287 16.77 -0.74 -17.37
C GLY A 287 16.28 0.68 -17.03
N TYR A 288 15.16 0.86 -16.35
CA TYR A 288 14.68 2.17 -15.95
C TYR A 288 15.40 2.68 -14.68
N ALA A 289 15.73 3.98 -14.67
CA ALA A 289 16.28 4.63 -13.48
C ALA A 289 15.16 4.94 -12.49
N ALA A 290 15.15 4.28 -11.34
CA ALA A 290 14.21 4.49 -10.26
C ALA A 290 14.92 5.07 -9.03
N GLU A 291 14.49 6.25 -8.60
CA GLU A 291 15.04 7.01 -7.46
C GLU A 291 13.95 7.20 -6.41
N GLN A 292 14.21 6.83 -5.19
CA GLN A 292 13.33 7.14 -4.05
C GLN A 292 13.55 8.59 -3.61
N LEU A 293 12.47 9.37 -3.56
CA LEU A 293 12.47 10.80 -3.21
C LEU A 293 12.33 11.05 -1.71
#